data_082cf898ed6cd0589689122145a397af
#
_entry.id   082cf898ed6cd0589689122145a397af
#
_cell.length_a   1.000
_cell.length_b   1.000
_cell.length_c   1.000
_cell.angle_alpha   90.00
_cell.angle_beta   90.00
_cell.angle_gamma   90.00
#
_symmetry.space_group_name_H-M   'P 1'
#
loop_
_entity.id
_entity.type
_entity.pdbx_description
1 polymer ?
#
loop_
_entity_poly.entity_id
_entity_poly.type
_entity_poly.pdbx_seq_one_letter_code
_entity_poly.pdbx_strand_id
1 'polypeptide(L)'
;MKKARIFILLLLPAVVLTAGCGGGKARVGKPLPAWSEGCLDIHAVNTARGECTFLILPDGTTLTVDAGEFSSEPKKYRSMPQKPDSLTRPTRTYARYMRHFMPYKDSLDYFLLTHFHMDHLGQLEPEYGRSAGGDYVLSGVTALYDELPFREIVDRAYPAYDSLACLAMSTASLANYRRFIGRATEHNGLKAAMLRLGDSGQFPLRRRPERYPDFRITGICSNGCVWDGEKVVNHYGDGTLRENGASCGILLSYGDFDYFTAGDAGGNTRVEYPCARSIGRPVEAMKSHHHLSPHTMQDDMLAVLQPDVIVTQSFYIRDIQPDQGIIRRISESKILGAKRMYFTNIDRSLTDADPQLYARSAGIGGHIVIRVSPGGKEYCVYMLDDSDTTYTVKQADGPFRCKPQPQNTEKHE
;
A
#
# COMPACT_ATOMS: atom_id res chain seq x y z
N MET A 1 44.56 20.25 61.91
CA MET A 1 43.58 19.20 61.62
C MET A 1 42.80 19.59 60.35
N LYS A 2 43.20 19.07 59.18
CA LYS A 2 42.53 19.38 57.89
C LYS A 2 41.53 18.25 57.62
N LYS A 3 40.20 18.61 57.53
CA LYS A 3 39.14 17.66 57.19
C LYS A 3 39.15 17.44 55.67
N ALA A 4 39.45 16.20 55.24
CA ALA A 4 39.28 15.77 53.86
C ALA A 4 37.79 15.55 53.56
N ARG A 5 37.28 16.23 52.54
CA ARG A 5 35.92 15.97 51.99
C ARG A 5 36.08 14.91 50.90
N ILE A 6 35.50 13.74 51.12
CA ILE A 6 35.37 12.69 50.16
C ILE A 6 34.17 13.02 49.26
N PHE A 7 34.39 13.30 47.97
CA PHE A 7 33.37 13.37 46.97
C PHE A 7 33.06 11.96 46.46
N ILE A 8 31.92 11.39 46.81
CA ILE A 8 31.41 10.16 46.20
C ILE A 8 30.75 10.54 44.88
N LEU A 9 31.41 10.18 43.78
CA LEU A 9 30.86 10.31 42.44
C LEU A 9 29.87 9.11 42.24
N LEU A 10 28.58 9.39 42.35
CA LEU A 10 27.53 8.41 41.95
C LEU A 10 27.54 8.29 40.42
N LEU A 11 28.18 7.26 39.92
CA LEU A 11 28.01 6.79 38.55
C LEU A 11 26.60 6.20 38.42
N LEU A 12 25.66 6.96 37.87
CA LEU A 12 24.40 6.42 37.36
C LEU A 12 24.72 5.53 36.15
N PRO A 13 24.26 4.26 36.14
CA PRO A 13 24.40 3.46 34.96
C PRO A 13 23.55 4.08 33.85
N ALA A 14 24.17 4.46 32.74
CA ALA A 14 23.46 4.79 31.52
C ALA A 14 22.72 3.52 31.07
N VAL A 15 21.40 3.53 31.31
CA VAL A 15 20.51 2.53 30.71
C VAL A 15 20.52 2.79 29.19
N VAL A 16 21.34 2.03 28.48
CA VAL A 16 21.22 1.92 27.03
C VAL A 16 19.88 1.28 26.75
N LEU A 17 18.87 2.10 26.52
CA LEU A 17 17.62 1.67 25.90
C LEU A 17 17.98 1.18 24.50
N THR A 18 18.23 -0.12 24.35
CA THR A 18 18.20 -0.77 23.06
C THR A 18 16.78 -0.59 22.53
N ALA A 19 16.61 0.30 21.56
CA ALA A 19 15.39 0.44 20.80
C ALA A 19 15.18 -0.86 19.99
N GLY A 20 14.60 -1.85 20.65
CA GLY A 20 13.93 -2.93 19.94
C GLY A 20 12.68 -2.31 19.30
N CYS A 21 12.27 -2.77 18.11
CA CYS A 21 11.03 -2.37 17.45
C CYS A 21 9.94 -2.19 18.52
N GLY A 22 9.52 -0.95 18.77
CA GLY A 22 8.64 -0.57 19.87
C GLY A 22 7.29 -1.28 19.75
N GLY A 23 7.01 -2.15 20.69
CA GLY A 23 5.91 -3.10 20.70
C GLY A 23 6.50 -4.50 20.80
N GLY A 24 5.99 -5.34 21.69
CA GLY A 24 6.57 -6.66 21.99
C GLY A 24 7.01 -7.40 20.73
N LYS A 25 8.17 -8.09 20.78
CA LYS A 25 8.70 -8.81 19.63
C LYS A 25 7.63 -9.74 19.06
N ALA A 26 7.23 -9.52 17.80
CA ALA A 26 6.32 -10.44 17.12
C ALA A 26 6.93 -11.84 17.09
N ARG A 27 6.10 -12.86 17.33
CA ARG A 27 6.54 -14.27 17.42
C ARG A 27 5.65 -15.12 16.53
N VAL A 28 6.24 -15.98 15.74
CA VAL A 28 5.51 -17.01 14.98
C VAL A 28 4.63 -17.82 15.92
N GLY A 29 3.39 -18.08 15.51
CA GLY A 29 2.38 -18.78 16.30
C GLY A 29 1.65 -17.91 17.34
N LYS A 30 1.86 -16.58 17.33
CA LYS A 30 1.15 -15.62 18.19
C LYS A 30 0.53 -14.51 17.34
N PRO A 31 -0.58 -13.88 17.80
CA PRO A 31 -1.11 -12.70 17.15
C PRO A 31 -0.03 -11.62 17.00
N LEU A 32 -0.09 -10.88 15.88
CA LEU A 32 0.81 -9.73 15.70
C LEU A 32 0.53 -8.68 16.79
N PRO A 33 1.54 -8.23 17.54
CA PRO A 33 1.35 -7.16 18.52
C PRO A 33 0.72 -5.91 17.89
N ALA A 34 -0.13 -5.24 18.65
CA ALA A 34 -0.73 -3.97 18.23
C ALA A 34 0.34 -2.97 17.79
N TRP A 35 -0.05 -2.05 16.91
CA TRP A 35 0.78 -0.92 16.54
C TRP A 35 1.15 -0.09 17.78
N SER A 36 2.34 0.47 17.79
CA SER A 36 2.80 1.40 18.82
C SER A 36 3.27 2.71 18.20
N GLU A 37 3.12 3.79 18.95
CA GLU A 37 3.50 5.15 18.50
C GLU A 37 4.96 5.20 18.04
N GLY A 38 5.17 5.86 16.90
CA GLY A 38 6.45 5.95 16.21
C GLY A 38 6.68 4.84 15.18
N CYS A 39 5.96 3.73 15.23
CA CYS A 39 6.02 2.72 14.17
C CYS A 39 5.19 3.18 12.95
N LEU A 40 5.65 2.78 11.77
CA LEU A 40 4.87 2.81 10.55
C LEU A 40 4.51 1.36 10.17
N ASP A 41 3.22 1.06 10.05
CA ASP A 41 2.77 -0.24 9.56
C ASP A 41 2.15 -0.10 8.17
N ILE A 42 2.51 -1.00 7.25
CA ILE A 42 1.95 -1.11 5.91
C ILE A 42 1.41 -2.53 5.75
N HIS A 43 0.10 -2.67 5.62
CA HIS A 43 -0.60 -3.94 5.56
C HIS A 43 -1.18 -4.18 4.18
N ALA A 44 -0.75 -5.21 3.47
CA ALA A 44 -1.44 -5.74 2.30
C ALA A 44 -2.49 -6.74 2.77
N VAL A 45 -3.77 -6.35 2.70
CA VAL A 45 -4.88 -7.12 3.28
C VAL A 45 -5.43 -8.11 2.26
N ASN A 46 -5.31 -9.40 2.55
CA ASN A 46 -5.75 -10.46 1.66
C ASN A 46 -7.22 -10.83 1.86
N THR A 47 -8.03 -10.64 0.83
CA THR A 47 -9.38 -11.20 0.74
C THR A 47 -9.56 -12.09 -0.48
N ALA A 48 -8.55 -12.16 -1.34
CA ALA A 48 -8.59 -12.79 -2.66
C ALA A 48 -9.70 -12.22 -3.59
N ARG A 49 -10.12 -10.95 -3.38
CA ARG A 49 -11.20 -10.28 -4.12
C ARG A 49 -10.89 -8.85 -4.52
N GLY A 50 -9.65 -8.48 -4.53
CA GLY A 50 -9.19 -7.15 -4.92
C GLY A 50 -8.08 -6.64 -4.03
N GLU A 51 -7.59 -5.47 -4.37
CA GLU A 51 -6.48 -4.82 -3.69
C GLU A 51 -6.98 -3.99 -2.52
N CYS A 52 -6.25 -4.06 -1.41
CA CYS A 52 -6.41 -3.17 -0.28
C CYS A 52 -5.09 -3.08 0.49
N THR A 53 -4.52 -1.88 0.56
CA THR A 53 -3.36 -1.60 1.39
C THR A 53 -3.76 -0.64 2.50
N PHE A 54 -3.58 -1.05 3.75
CA PHE A 54 -3.89 -0.25 4.93
C PHE A 54 -2.61 0.18 5.65
N LEU A 55 -2.50 1.46 5.98
CA LEU A 55 -1.33 2.04 6.64
C LEU A 55 -1.70 2.67 7.97
N ILE A 56 -0.84 2.47 8.97
CA ILE A 56 -0.87 3.20 10.23
C ILE A 56 0.43 3.99 10.34
N LEU A 57 0.31 5.30 10.22
CA LEU A 57 1.42 6.25 10.17
C LEU A 57 2.02 6.48 11.56
N PRO A 58 3.21 7.09 11.69
CA PRO A 58 3.95 7.15 12.96
C PRO A 58 3.22 7.77 14.16
N ASP A 59 2.23 8.63 13.93
CA ASP A 59 1.39 9.23 14.99
C ASP A 59 0.02 8.55 15.16
N GLY A 60 -0.22 7.43 14.45
CA GLY A 60 -1.49 6.73 14.42
C GLY A 60 -2.50 7.28 13.41
N THR A 61 -2.13 8.24 12.57
CA THR A 61 -2.91 8.63 11.38
C THR A 61 -3.04 7.43 10.45
N THR A 62 -4.20 7.26 9.83
CA THR A 62 -4.48 6.11 8.96
C THR A 62 -4.66 6.52 7.51
N LEU A 63 -4.14 5.71 6.60
CA LEU A 63 -4.36 5.82 5.16
C LEU A 63 -4.73 4.45 4.61
N THR A 64 -5.78 4.37 3.81
CA THR A 64 -6.10 3.17 3.03
C THR A 64 -5.90 3.47 1.55
N VAL A 65 -5.26 2.58 0.83
CA VAL A 65 -5.09 2.63 -0.63
C VAL A 65 -5.89 1.49 -1.22
N ASP A 66 -6.90 1.84 -2.01
CA ASP A 66 -7.85 0.95 -2.65
C ASP A 66 -8.68 0.08 -1.69
N ALA A 67 -9.83 -0.38 -2.16
CA ALA A 67 -10.69 -1.34 -1.48
C ALA A 67 -11.45 -2.14 -2.55
N GLY A 68 -10.71 -2.93 -3.31
CA GLY A 68 -11.27 -3.73 -4.40
C GLY A 68 -12.23 -4.79 -3.91
N GLU A 69 -13.29 -5.00 -4.65
CA GLU A 69 -14.24 -6.07 -4.44
C GLU A 69 -14.82 -6.49 -5.79
N PHE A 70 -14.40 -7.62 -6.29
CA PHE A 70 -14.97 -8.16 -7.51
C PHE A 70 -15.68 -9.49 -7.27
N SER A 71 -16.59 -9.82 -8.18
CA SER A 71 -17.45 -10.97 -8.08
C SER A 71 -16.67 -12.29 -7.99
N SER A 72 -17.24 -13.20 -7.20
CA SER A 72 -16.76 -14.58 -7.12
C SER A 72 -17.18 -15.46 -8.28
N GLU A 73 -17.86 -14.90 -9.30
CA GLU A 73 -18.30 -15.68 -10.48
C GLU A 73 -17.08 -16.37 -11.15
N PRO A 74 -16.90 -17.71 -10.95
CA PRO A 74 -15.65 -18.38 -11.34
C PRO A 74 -15.41 -18.39 -12.85
N LYS A 75 -16.45 -18.15 -13.65
CA LYS A 75 -16.37 -18.32 -15.12
C LYS A 75 -15.78 -17.11 -15.84
N LYS A 76 -15.93 -15.90 -15.28
CA LYS A 76 -15.49 -14.67 -15.93
C LYS A 76 -14.15 -14.17 -15.39
N TYR A 77 -13.98 -14.27 -14.09
CA TYR A 77 -12.74 -13.91 -13.40
C TYR A 77 -12.29 -15.11 -12.58
N ARG A 78 -11.36 -15.90 -13.07
CA ARG A 78 -10.80 -17.05 -12.34
C ARG A 78 -10.10 -16.55 -11.09
N SER A 79 -10.90 -16.31 -10.04
CA SER A 79 -10.41 -15.80 -8.76
C SER A 79 -10.19 -16.93 -7.77
N MET A 80 -9.23 -16.74 -6.86
CA MET A 80 -8.96 -17.69 -5.79
C MET A 80 -10.12 -17.74 -4.79
N PRO A 81 -10.22 -18.78 -3.93
CA PRO A 81 -11.19 -18.82 -2.87
C PRO A 81 -11.10 -17.57 -1.97
N GLN A 82 -12.26 -16.97 -1.68
CA GLN A 82 -12.34 -15.77 -0.85
C GLN A 82 -11.85 -16.05 0.58
N LYS A 83 -11.28 -15.03 1.21
CA LYS A 83 -10.73 -15.07 2.57
C LYS A 83 -11.48 -14.11 3.52
N PRO A 84 -11.64 -14.47 4.80
CA PRO A 84 -11.30 -15.76 5.42
C PRO A 84 -12.23 -16.90 5.02
N ASP A 85 -13.44 -16.59 4.51
CA ASP A 85 -14.49 -17.52 4.13
C ASP A 85 -15.30 -16.97 2.94
N SER A 86 -16.19 -17.79 2.37
CA SER A 86 -17.01 -17.42 1.21
C SER A 86 -18.25 -16.58 1.55
N LEU A 87 -18.58 -16.40 2.83
CA LEU A 87 -19.81 -15.73 3.29
C LEU A 87 -19.57 -14.27 3.69
N THR A 88 -18.36 -13.97 4.19
CA THR A 88 -18.00 -12.63 4.65
C THR A 88 -17.54 -11.77 3.48
N ARG A 89 -18.27 -10.73 3.14
CA ARG A 89 -17.88 -9.81 2.07
C ARG A 89 -16.46 -9.24 2.29
N PRO A 90 -15.67 -9.03 1.21
CA PRO A 90 -14.33 -8.46 1.29
C PRO A 90 -14.27 -7.15 2.09
N THR A 91 -15.20 -6.24 1.86
CA THR A 91 -15.28 -4.94 2.54
C THR A 91 -15.50 -5.06 4.05
N ARG A 92 -16.28 -6.04 4.51
CA ARG A 92 -16.42 -6.34 5.96
C ARG A 92 -15.12 -6.90 6.54
N THR A 93 -14.42 -7.72 5.77
CA THR A 93 -13.09 -8.22 6.17
C THR A 93 -12.09 -7.08 6.29
N TYR A 94 -12.05 -6.15 5.32
CA TYR A 94 -11.22 -4.95 5.39
C TYR A 94 -11.53 -4.11 6.63
N ALA A 95 -12.80 -3.75 6.86
CA ALA A 95 -13.19 -2.94 8.00
C ALA A 95 -12.85 -3.60 9.34
N ARG A 96 -13.09 -4.91 9.47
CA ARG A 96 -12.75 -5.70 10.67
C ARG A 96 -11.24 -5.74 10.90
N TYR A 97 -10.45 -6.01 9.85
CA TYR A 97 -9.00 -6.02 9.90
C TYR A 97 -8.44 -4.66 10.34
N MET A 98 -8.90 -3.59 9.71
CA MET A 98 -8.46 -2.23 10.04
C MET A 98 -8.79 -1.87 11.49
N ARG A 99 -10.03 -2.16 11.95
CA ARG A 99 -10.42 -1.94 13.36
C ARG A 99 -9.60 -2.75 14.35
N HIS A 100 -9.10 -3.92 13.96
CA HIS A 100 -8.24 -4.72 14.83
C HIS A 100 -6.91 -4.00 15.10
N PHE A 101 -6.27 -3.45 14.08
CA PHE A 101 -4.92 -2.89 14.18
C PHE A 101 -4.88 -1.39 14.44
N MET A 102 -5.82 -0.60 13.91
CA MET A 102 -5.79 0.85 14.07
C MET A 102 -5.97 1.30 15.52
N PRO A 103 -5.23 2.33 15.97
CA PRO A 103 -5.31 2.82 17.36
C PRO A 103 -6.63 3.55 17.65
N TYR A 104 -7.24 4.21 16.65
CA TYR A 104 -8.48 4.97 16.75
C TYR A 104 -9.54 4.30 15.86
N LYS A 105 -10.59 3.75 16.46
CA LYS A 105 -11.45 2.72 15.86
C LYS A 105 -12.66 3.24 15.09
N ASP A 106 -12.95 4.54 15.17
CA ASP A 106 -14.22 5.08 14.71
C ASP A 106 -14.22 5.45 13.22
N SER A 107 -13.09 5.92 12.71
CA SER A 107 -12.95 6.34 11.31
C SER A 107 -11.51 6.27 10.84
N LEU A 108 -11.33 6.10 9.53
CA LEU A 108 -10.06 6.31 8.85
C LEU A 108 -9.82 7.80 8.61
N ASP A 109 -8.55 8.22 8.54
CA ASP A 109 -8.22 9.61 8.25
C ASP A 109 -8.24 9.88 6.74
N TYR A 110 -7.60 9.02 5.95
CA TYR A 110 -7.44 9.16 4.50
C TYR A 110 -7.79 7.89 3.75
N PHE A 111 -8.30 8.09 2.54
CA PHE A 111 -8.44 7.07 1.53
C PHE A 111 -7.83 7.56 0.22
N LEU A 112 -6.99 6.76 -0.44
CA LEU A 112 -6.48 7.00 -1.78
C LEU A 112 -7.05 5.93 -2.72
N LEU A 113 -7.83 6.34 -3.71
CA LEU A 113 -8.25 5.46 -4.80
C LEU A 113 -7.30 5.66 -5.98
N THR A 114 -6.56 4.60 -6.32
CA THR A 114 -5.52 4.70 -7.36
C THR A 114 -6.12 4.89 -8.75
N HIS A 115 -7.13 4.08 -9.10
CA HIS A 115 -7.84 4.15 -10.37
C HIS A 115 -9.19 3.42 -10.30
N PHE A 116 -9.96 3.40 -11.40
CA PHE A 116 -11.36 3.00 -11.36
C PHE A 116 -11.64 1.59 -11.89
N HIS A 117 -10.69 0.66 -11.82
CA HIS A 117 -10.97 -0.76 -12.06
C HIS A 117 -11.66 -1.40 -10.85
N MET A 118 -12.35 -2.50 -11.10
CA MET A 118 -13.21 -3.19 -10.11
C MET A 118 -12.43 -3.77 -8.94
N ASP A 119 -11.24 -4.25 -9.19
CA ASP A 119 -10.33 -4.82 -8.19
C ASP A 119 -9.63 -3.75 -7.31
N HIS A 120 -9.93 -2.46 -7.54
CA HIS A 120 -9.51 -1.31 -6.74
C HIS A 120 -10.69 -0.50 -6.20
N LEU A 121 -11.71 -0.25 -7.04
CA LEU A 121 -12.88 0.56 -6.73
C LEU A 121 -14.05 -0.25 -6.17
N GLY A 122 -14.25 -1.47 -6.67
CA GLY A 122 -15.41 -2.34 -6.43
C GLY A 122 -16.28 -2.55 -7.65
N GLN A 123 -16.69 -3.80 -7.87
CA GLN A 123 -17.62 -4.23 -8.91
C GLN A 123 -19.05 -4.09 -8.40
N LEU A 124 -19.97 -3.71 -9.27
CA LEU A 124 -21.39 -3.71 -8.95
C LEU A 124 -21.98 -5.10 -9.20
N GLU A 125 -22.69 -5.62 -8.20
CA GLU A 125 -23.45 -6.86 -8.30
C GLU A 125 -24.91 -6.61 -7.93
N PRO A 126 -25.87 -7.31 -8.58
CA PRO A 126 -27.31 -7.10 -8.36
C PRO A 126 -27.75 -7.31 -6.90
N GLU A 127 -27.08 -8.25 -6.21
CA GLU A 127 -27.38 -8.60 -4.82
C GLU A 127 -26.81 -7.61 -3.79
N TYR A 128 -25.98 -6.67 -4.20
CA TYR A 128 -25.38 -5.72 -3.27
C TYR A 128 -26.43 -4.68 -2.80
N GLY A 129 -26.42 -4.46 -1.49
CA GLY A 129 -27.28 -3.45 -0.85
C GLY A 129 -26.96 -2.03 -1.34
N ARG A 130 -27.85 -1.12 -0.99
CA ARG A 130 -27.68 0.31 -1.25
C ARG A 130 -27.42 1.08 0.04
N SER A 131 -26.86 2.28 -0.08
CA SER A 131 -26.75 3.24 1.02
C SER A 131 -28.10 3.47 1.69
N ALA A 132 -28.11 3.94 2.94
CA ALA A 132 -29.33 4.22 3.69
C ALA A 132 -30.31 5.17 2.95
N GLY A 133 -29.79 6.12 2.17
CA GLY A 133 -30.57 7.01 1.31
C GLY A 133 -30.97 6.41 -0.05
N GLY A 134 -30.48 5.21 -0.40
CA GLY A 134 -30.73 4.58 -1.69
C GLY A 134 -29.95 5.18 -2.88
N ASP A 135 -29.06 6.13 -2.64
CA ASP A 135 -28.41 6.92 -3.69
C ASP A 135 -27.38 6.14 -4.51
N TYR A 136 -26.67 5.21 -3.86
CA TYR A 136 -25.62 4.40 -4.49
C TYR A 136 -25.59 2.97 -3.95
N VAL A 137 -25.00 2.07 -4.72
CA VAL A 137 -24.80 0.66 -4.36
C VAL A 137 -23.56 0.54 -3.47
N LEU A 138 -23.63 -0.31 -2.45
CA LEU A 138 -22.53 -0.59 -1.53
C LEU A 138 -21.61 -1.65 -2.15
N SER A 139 -20.46 -1.21 -2.70
CA SER A 139 -19.46 -2.07 -3.31
C SER A 139 -18.05 -1.48 -3.14
N GLY A 140 -17.08 -2.28 -2.79
CA GLY A 140 -15.70 -1.84 -2.66
C GLY A 140 -15.57 -0.60 -1.76
N VAL A 141 -15.08 0.49 -2.33
CA VAL A 141 -14.87 1.77 -1.62
C VAL A 141 -16.13 2.27 -0.93
N THR A 142 -17.29 2.19 -1.60
CA THR A 142 -18.56 2.71 -1.05
C THR A 142 -19.08 1.85 0.10
N ALA A 143 -18.86 0.53 0.05
CA ALA A 143 -19.23 -0.38 1.13
C ALA A 143 -18.24 -0.26 2.31
N LEU A 144 -16.95 -0.05 2.04
CA LEU A 144 -15.99 0.22 3.10
C LEU A 144 -16.33 1.50 3.84
N TYR A 145 -16.71 2.58 3.13
CA TYR A 145 -17.13 3.83 3.76
C TYR A 145 -18.36 3.66 4.67
N ASP A 146 -19.31 2.84 4.26
CA ASP A 146 -20.50 2.55 5.06
C ASP A 146 -20.17 1.78 6.35
N GLU A 147 -19.22 0.83 6.28
CA GLU A 147 -18.77 0.04 7.43
C GLU A 147 -17.79 0.82 8.32
N LEU A 148 -16.84 1.54 7.72
CA LEU A 148 -15.77 2.27 8.41
C LEU A 148 -15.50 3.58 7.65
N PRO A 149 -16.14 4.69 8.03
CA PRO A 149 -16.01 5.96 7.33
C PRO A 149 -14.57 6.48 7.29
N PHE A 150 -14.23 7.20 6.25
CA PHE A 150 -12.99 7.97 6.14
C PHE A 150 -13.29 9.46 5.99
N ARG A 151 -12.36 10.30 6.48
CA ARG A 151 -12.57 11.76 6.55
C ARG A 151 -12.26 12.47 5.25
N GLU A 152 -11.28 11.93 4.52
CA GLU A 152 -10.82 12.52 3.26
C GLU A 152 -10.51 11.43 2.24
N ILE A 153 -10.99 11.61 1.01
CA ILE A 153 -10.67 10.74 -0.12
C ILE A 153 -9.92 11.53 -1.17
N VAL A 154 -8.86 10.90 -1.69
CA VAL A 154 -8.08 11.41 -2.83
C VAL A 154 -8.20 10.41 -3.95
N ASP A 155 -8.48 10.89 -5.17
CA ASP A 155 -8.49 10.08 -6.38
C ASP A 155 -7.79 10.78 -7.54
N ARG A 156 -7.83 10.17 -8.72
CA ARG A 156 -7.16 10.69 -9.90
C ARG A 156 -7.91 11.80 -10.64
N ALA A 157 -9.19 12.08 -10.31
CA ALA A 157 -10.04 12.85 -11.20
C ALA A 157 -10.99 13.86 -10.54
N TYR A 158 -11.12 13.87 -9.21
CA TYR A 158 -12.04 14.81 -8.53
C TYR A 158 -11.67 16.29 -8.80
N PRO A 159 -12.63 17.18 -9.07
CA PRO A 159 -14.06 16.91 -9.25
C PRO A 159 -14.45 16.64 -10.72
N ALA A 160 -13.49 16.67 -11.64
CA ALA A 160 -13.71 16.72 -13.09
C ALA A 160 -13.57 15.32 -13.74
N TYR A 161 -14.40 14.37 -13.32
CA TYR A 161 -14.33 12.96 -13.76
C TYR A 161 -14.48 12.74 -15.28
N ASP A 162 -15.03 13.72 -16.00
CA ASP A 162 -15.22 13.65 -17.44
C ASP A 162 -14.07 14.30 -18.22
N SER A 163 -13.09 14.91 -17.52
CA SER A 163 -11.96 15.63 -18.16
C SER A 163 -10.96 14.70 -18.86
N LEU A 164 -10.90 13.44 -18.45
CA LEU A 164 -10.00 12.44 -19.01
C LEU A 164 -10.73 11.10 -19.17
N ALA A 165 -11.13 10.81 -20.41
CA ALA A 165 -11.69 9.51 -20.77
C ALA A 165 -10.58 8.48 -20.91
N CYS A 166 -10.63 7.43 -20.09
CA CYS A 166 -9.70 6.31 -20.15
C CYS A 166 -10.34 5.09 -20.81
N LEU A 167 -9.58 4.38 -21.64
CA LEU A 167 -10.02 3.09 -22.17
C LEU A 167 -10.05 2.02 -21.05
N ALA A 168 -10.99 1.10 -21.19
CA ALA A 168 -11.19 -0.05 -20.28
C ALA A 168 -11.64 0.33 -18.86
N MET A 169 -12.13 1.55 -18.66
CA MET A 169 -12.69 2.00 -17.40
C MET A 169 -14.04 1.31 -17.12
N SER A 170 -14.30 0.95 -15.86
CA SER A 170 -15.61 0.44 -15.42
C SER A 170 -16.62 1.60 -15.27
N THR A 171 -17.30 1.96 -16.35
CA THR A 171 -18.20 3.12 -16.41
C THR A 171 -19.34 3.03 -15.39
N ALA A 172 -19.92 1.85 -15.15
CA ALA A 172 -21.00 1.66 -14.18
C ALA A 172 -20.50 1.85 -12.74
N SER A 173 -19.35 1.26 -12.38
CA SER A 173 -18.73 1.43 -11.06
C SER A 173 -18.32 2.88 -10.82
N LEU A 174 -17.74 3.55 -11.82
CA LEU A 174 -17.42 4.98 -11.73
C LEU A 174 -18.68 5.84 -11.55
N ALA A 175 -19.75 5.57 -12.28
CA ALA A 175 -21.02 6.30 -12.12
C ALA A 175 -21.60 6.12 -10.71
N ASN A 176 -21.48 4.93 -10.13
CA ASN A 176 -21.86 4.65 -8.74
C ASN A 176 -20.98 5.42 -7.74
N TYR A 177 -19.67 5.39 -7.95
CA TYR A 177 -18.69 6.12 -7.13
C TYR A 177 -18.93 7.63 -7.15
N ARG A 178 -19.21 8.21 -8.31
CA ARG A 178 -19.56 9.65 -8.44
C ARG A 178 -20.80 10.03 -7.62
N ARG A 179 -21.84 9.18 -7.61
CA ARG A 179 -23.01 9.40 -6.75
C ARG A 179 -22.65 9.35 -5.27
N PHE A 180 -21.82 8.39 -4.87
CA PHE A 180 -21.29 8.31 -3.51
C PHE A 180 -20.51 9.57 -3.14
N ILE A 181 -19.53 9.99 -3.95
CA ILE A 181 -18.74 11.21 -3.67
C ILE A 181 -19.64 12.43 -3.53
N GLY A 182 -20.57 12.66 -4.48
CA GLY A 182 -21.50 13.77 -4.40
C GLY A 182 -22.30 13.75 -3.10
N ARG A 183 -22.91 12.61 -2.77
CA ARG A 183 -23.71 12.46 -1.54
C ARG A 183 -22.87 12.65 -0.27
N ALA A 184 -21.72 12.01 -0.20
CA ALA A 184 -20.88 12.01 1.00
C ALA A 184 -20.23 13.38 1.25
N THR A 185 -19.83 14.10 0.20
CA THR A 185 -19.28 15.46 0.33
C THR A 185 -20.36 16.47 0.73
N GLU A 186 -21.56 16.35 0.18
CA GLU A 186 -22.67 17.27 0.45
C GLU A 186 -23.28 17.10 1.86
N HIS A 187 -23.41 15.84 2.32
CA HIS A 187 -24.21 15.53 3.51
C HIS A 187 -23.43 14.92 4.68
N ASN A 188 -22.28 14.27 4.42
CA ASN A 188 -21.55 13.54 5.46
C ASN A 188 -20.22 14.19 5.85
N GLY A 189 -19.90 15.36 5.27
CA GLY A 189 -18.66 16.08 5.56
C GLY A 189 -17.38 15.41 5.02
N LEU A 190 -17.51 14.44 4.09
CA LEU A 190 -16.38 13.87 3.39
C LEU A 190 -15.64 14.96 2.61
N LYS A 191 -14.33 15.04 2.75
CA LYS A 191 -13.50 15.87 1.88
C LYS A 191 -13.00 15.02 0.71
N ALA A 192 -13.10 15.57 -0.51
CA ALA A 192 -12.60 14.91 -1.70
C ALA A 192 -11.62 15.81 -2.46
N ALA A 193 -10.56 15.22 -3.00
CA ALA A 193 -9.53 15.96 -3.75
C ALA A 193 -8.92 15.07 -4.84
N MET A 194 -8.33 15.69 -5.86
CA MET A 194 -7.44 15.01 -6.81
C MET A 194 -6.03 14.91 -6.23
N LEU A 195 -5.30 13.83 -6.56
CA LEU A 195 -3.90 13.70 -6.15
C LEU A 195 -3.06 14.82 -6.76
N ARG A 196 -2.35 15.55 -5.90
CA ARG A 196 -1.43 16.61 -6.29
C ARG A 196 -0.02 16.08 -6.44
N LEU A 197 0.50 16.13 -7.67
CA LEU A 197 1.85 15.65 -7.96
C LEU A 197 2.90 16.64 -7.46
N GLY A 198 3.96 16.11 -6.83
CA GLY A 198 5.04 16.90 -6.23
C GLY A 198 4.70 17.48 -4.85
N ASP A 199 3.43 17.41 -4.42
CA ASP A 199 3.00 17.91 -3.11
C ASP A 199 3.22 16.84 -2.04
N SER A 200 4.01 17.16 -1.03
CA SER A 200 4.22 16.32 0.16
C SER A 200 3.33 16.71 1.35
N GLY A 201 2.50 17.73 1.20
CA GLY A 201 1.59 18.23 2.24
C GLY A 201 0.14 17.76 2.11
N GLN A 202 -0.18 16.89 1.13
CA GLN A 202 -1.57 16.44 0.92
C GLN A 202 -2.06 15.43 1.96
N PHE A 203 -1.17 14.63 2.53
CA PHE A 203 -1.49 13.63 3.56
C PHE A 203 -0.74 13.93 4.87
N PRO A 204 -1.01 15.08 5.54
CA PRO A 204 -0.32 15.41 6.77
C PRO A 204 -0.70 14.44 7.89
N LEU A 205 0.23 14.20 8.80
CA LEU A 205 -0.08 13.54 10.06
C LEU A 205 -1.13 14.35 10.82
N ARG A 206 -2.14 13.68 11.40
CA ARG A 206 -3.33 14.33 11.97
C ARG A 206 -3.24 14.61 13.46
N ARG A 207 -2.26 14.03 14.15
CA ARG A 207 -2.24 14.05 15.62
C ARG A 207 -1.01 14.74 16.17
N ARG A 208 0.19 14.33 15.75
CA ARG A 208 1.47 14.85 16.27
C ARG A 208 2.50 15.03 15.16
N PRO A 209 2.20 15.84 14.11
CA PRO A 209 3.10 16.01 12.97
C PRO A 209 4.48 16.54 13.38
N GLU A 210 4.53 17.38 14.42
CA GLU A 210 5.77 17.97 14.94
C GLU A 210 6.77 16.96 15.52
N ARG A 211 6.29 15.76 15.87
CA ARG A 211 7.16 14.68 16.40
C ARG A 211 7.81 13.85 15.30
N TYR A 212 7.34 13.98 14.08
CA TYR A 212 7.78 13.17 12.94
C TYR A 212 8.07 14.04 11.72
N PRO A 213 9.03 14.98 11.81
CA PRO A 213 9.33 15.92 10.72
C PRO A 213 9.90 15.20 9.48
N ASP A 214 10.47 14.00 9.66
CA ASP A 214 11.04 13.19 8.58
C ASP A 214 10.00 12.29 7.88
N PHE A 215 8.71 12.39 8.27
CA PHE A 215 7.64 11.67 7.62
C PHE A 215 6.97 12.52 6.54
N ARG A 216 6.79 11.95 5.35
CA ARG A 216 6.03 12.58 4.25
C ARG A 216 5.46 11.56 3.27
N ILE A 217 4.40 11.95 2.58
CA ILE A 217 3.83 11.22 1.44
C ILE A 217 3.77 12.19 0.27
N THR A 218 4.46 11.87 -0.82
CA THR A 218 4.56 12.71 -2.01
C THR A 218 3.82 12.05 -3.18
N GLY A 219 2.95 12.80 -3.87
CA GLY A 219 2.33 12.36 -5.12
C GLY A 219 3.36 12.28 -6.24
N ILE A 220 3.53 11.12 -6.86
CA ILE A 220 4.54 10.87 -7.90
C ILE A 220 3.92 10.85 -9.29
N CYS A 221 2.84 10.12 -9.48
CA CYS A 221 2.18 10.03 -10.78
C CYS A 221 0.65 9.98 -10.66
N SER A 222 -0.02 10.43 -11.70
CA SER A 222 -1.47 10.29 -11.92
C SER A 222 -1.80 10.69 -13.36
N ASN A 223 -2.81 10.04 -13.96
CA ASN A 223 -3.33 10.39 -15.29
C ASN A 223 -2.25 10.42 -16.39
N GLY A 224 -1.29 9.48 -16.35
CA GLY A 224 -0.18 9.43 -17.30
C GLY A 224 0.86 10.54 -17.14
N CYS A 225 0.72 11.38 -16.13
CA CYS A 225 1.66 12.43 -15.76
C CYS A 225 2.55 11.97 -14.60
N VAL A 226 3.78 12.47 -14.56
CA VAL A 226 4.76 12.19 -13.50
C VAL A 226 5.38 13.50 -13.04
N TRP A 227 5.57 13.64 -11.74
CA TRP A 227 6.40 14.69 -11.14
C TRP A 227 7.89 14.39 -11.41
N ASP A 228 8.63 15.24 -12.05
CA ASP A 228 10.05 15.00 -12.39
C ASP A 228 11.06 15.56 -11.37
N GLY A 229 10.57 16.17 -10.29
CA GLY A 229 11.35 16.88 -9.28
C GLY A 229 11.20 18.39 -9.36
N GLU A 230 10.72 18.94 -10.50
CA GLU A 230 10.55 20.37 -10.74
C GLU A 230 9.15 20.71 -11.26
N LYS A 231 8.59 19.86 -12.12
CA LYS A 231 7.30 20.08 -12.78
C LYS A 231 6.58 18.76 -13.07
N VAL A 232 5.32 18.87 -13.42
CA VAL A 232 4.52 17.73 -13.88
C VAL A 232 4.73 17.54 -15.38
N VAL A 233 5.14 16.34 -15.79
CA VAL A 233 5.40 15.97 -17.18
C VAL A 233 4.38 14.93 -17.64
N ASN A 234 3.71 15.17 -18.77
CA ASN A 234 2.81 14.24 -19.41
C ASN A 234 3.61 13.25 -20.30
N HIS A 235 3.56 11.96 -19.95
CA HIS A 235 4.24 10.88 -20.68
C HIS A 235 3.34 10.18 -21.72
N TYR A 236 2.05 10.50 -21.77
CA TYR A 236 1.10 9.98 -22.74
C TYR A 236 1.00 10.84 -24.01
N GLY A 237 1.31 12.14 -23.90
CA GLY A 237 1.11 13.10 -24.99
C GLY A 237 -0.38 13.18 -25.36
N ASP A 238 -0.68 13.10 -26.67
CA ASP A 238 -2.05 13.11 -27.22
C ASP A 238 -2.62 11.69 -27.37
N GLY A 239 -1.95 10.68 -26.84
CA GLY A 239 -2.36 9.28 -26.92
C GLY A 239 -3.57 8.97 -26.02
N THR A 240 -4.32 7.92 -26.38
CA THR A 240 -5.42 7.45 -25.55
C THR A 240 -4.88 6.74 -24.32
N LEU A 241 -5.18 7.26 -23.15
CA LEU A 241 -4.80 6.68 -21.87
C LEU A 241 -5.68 5.45 -21.54
N ARG A 242 -5.05 4.37 -21.10
CA ARG A 242 -5.75 3.25 -20.46
C ARG A 242 -5.90 3.52 -18.97
N GLU A 243 -6.95 2.97 -18.35
CA GLU A 243 -7.26 3.20 -16.93
C GLU A 243 -6.08 2.88 -16.01
N ASN A 244 -5.37 1.77 -16.22
CA ASN A 244 -4.15 1.45 -15.45
C ASN A 244 -3.08 2.54 -15.55
N GLY A 245 -2.93 3.16 -16.72
CA GLY A 245 -1.97 4.26 -16.91
C GLY A 245 -2.37 5.55 -16.21
N ALA A 246 -3.62 5.66 -15.78
CA ALA A 246 -4.12 6.78 -15.00
C ALA A 246 -3.90 6.62 -13.49
N SER A 247 -3.39 5.49 -13.03
CA SER A 247 -3.17 5.18 -11.61
C SER A 247 -2.44 6.30 -10.88
N CYS A 248 -2.94 6.62 -9.69
CA CYS A 248 -2.23 7.43 -8.69
C CYS A 248 -1.06 6.65 -8.10
N GLY A 249 0.11 7.30 -8.05
CA GLY A 249 1.29 6.75 -7.38
C GLY A 249 1.82 7.70 -6.32
N ILE A 250 2.23 7.15 -5.18
CA ILE A 250 2.77 7.89 -4.04
C ILE A 250 4.08 7.26 -3.55
N LEU A 251 4.99 8.12 -3.12
CA LEU A 251 6.18 7.76 -2.34
C LEU A 251 5.95 8.16 -0.89
N LEU A 252 6.01 7.20 0.01
CA LEU A 252 6.03 7.42 1.44
C LEU A 252 7.47 7.34 1.94
N SER A 253 7.90 8.35 2.68
CA SER A 253 9.24 8.41 3.29
C SER A 253 9.10 8.58 4.80
N TYR A 254 9.89 7.82 5.57
CA TYR A 254 9.98 7.94 7.02
C TYR A 254 11.42 7.65 7.48
N GLY A 255 12.16 8.68 7.86
CA GLY A 255 13.59 8.58 8.10
C GLY A 255 14.32 8.04 6.87
N ASP A 256 15.02 6.91 7.01
CA ASP A 256 15.70 6.25 5.89
C ASP A 256 14.81 5.26 5.12
N PHE A 257 13.57 5.00 5.57
CA PHE A 257 12.66 4.07 4.94
C PHE A 257 11.83 4.74 3.86
N ASP A 258 11.83 4.19 2.65
CA ASP A 258 10.97 4.59 1.54
C ASP A 258 10.07 3.41 1.09
N TYR A 259 8.78 3.72 0.86
CA TYR A 259 7.81 2.80 0.25
C TYR A 259 7.14 3.43 -0.96
N PHE A 260 7.18 2.74 -2.10
CA PHE A 260 6.56 3.20 -3.35
C PHE A 260 5.37 2.33 -3.75
N THR A 261 4.27 2.96 -4.13
CA THR A 261 3.11 2.30 -4.75
C THR A 261 2.53 3.19 -5.85
N ALA A 262 2.11 2.58 -6.97
CA ALA A 262 1.53 3.29 -8.10
C ALA A 262 0.37 2.49 -8.75
N GLY A 263 -0.46 1.85 -7.93
CA GLY A 263 -1.61 1.08 -8.40
C GLY A 263 -1.21 0.07 -9.48
N ASP A 264 -1.86 0.17 -10.64
CA ASP A 264 -1.66 -0.71 -11.78
C ASP A 264 -0.86 -0.09 -12.92
N ALA A 265 -0.10 0.98 -12.63
CA ALA A 265 0.90 1.48 -13.56
C ALA A 265 1.86 0.35 -13.96
N GLY A 266 2.27 0.31 -15.21
CA GLY A 266 3.19 -0.72 -15.72
C GLY A 266 4.04 -0.16 -16.85
N GLY A 267 5.02 -0.93 -17.35
CA GLY A 267 5.93 -0.47 -18.39
C GLY A 267 5.23 -0.04 -19.69
N ASN A 268 4.14 -0.74 -20.05
CA ASN A 268 3.32 -0.36 -21.20
C ASN A 268 2.50 0.93 -20.97
N THR A 269 2.42 1.44 -19.76
CA THR A 269 1.77 2.70 -19.42
C THR A 269 2.71 3.90 -19.54
N ARG A 270 3.99 3.68 -19.86
CA ARG A 270 5.05 4.70 -20.05
C ARG A 270 5.38 5.54 -18.80
N VAL A 271 4.88 5.19 -17.62
CA VAL A 271 5.10 5.97 -16.40
C VAL A 271 6.05 5.28 -15.40
N GLU A 272 6.28 3.97 -15.52
CA GLU A 272 7.09 3.21 -14.58
C GLU A 272 8.52 3.77 -14.42
N TYR A 273 9.25 3.87 -15.53
CA TYR A 273 10.61 4.42 -15.52
C TYR A 273 10.67 5.90 -15.17
N PRO A 274 9.79 6.78 -15.71
CA PRO A 274 9.69 8.17 -15.26
C PRO A 274 9.46 8.31 -13.74
N CYS A 275 8.58 7.48 -13.13
CA CYS A 275 8.40 7.49 -11.67
C CYS A 275 9.69 7.12 -10.93
N ALA A 276 10.39 6.08 -11.39
CA ALA A 276 11.67 5.71 -10.81
C ALA A 276 12.71 6.82 -10.92
N ARG A 277 12.79 7.48 -12.08
CA ARG A 277 13.66 8.64 -12.30
C ARG A 277 13.33 9.82 -11.37
N SER A 278 12.04 10.08 -11.16
CA SER A 278 11.56 11.10 -10.22
C SER A 278 12.02 10.81 -8.78
N ILE A 279 11.88 9.56 -8.35
CA ILE A 279 12.32 9.12 -7.02
C ILE A 279 13.86 9.15 -6.92
N GLY A 280 14.56 8.70 -7.97
CA GLY A 280 16.00 8.85 -8.19
C GLY A 280 16.91 8.12 -7.22
N ARG A 281 16.36 7.19 -6.41
CA ARG A 281 17.10 6.46 -5.38
C ARG A 281 16.48 5.09 -5.07
N PRO A 282 17.22 4.18 -4.42
CA PRO A 282 16.68 2.93 -3.90
C PRO A 282 15.56 3.18 -2.88
N VAL A 283 14.57 2.25 -2.86
CA VAL A 283 13.49 2.18 -1.86
C VAL A 283 13.60 0.86 -1.09
N GLU A 284 13.17 0.84 0.17
CA GLU A 284 13.19 -0.39 0.97
C GLU A 284 12.11 -1.35 0.52
N ALA A 285 10.93 -0.82 0.22
CA ALA A 285 9.80 -1.65 -0.17
C ALA A 285 8.95 -1.00 -1.27
N MET A 286 8.28 -1.84 -2.05
CA MET A 286 7.26 -1.38 -2.98
C MET A 286 6.16 -2.41 -3.15
N LYS A 287 4.96 -1.93 -3.51
CA LYS A 287 3.94 -2.78 -4.10
C LYS A 287 4.31 -3.08 -5.55
N SER A 288 4.16 -4.32 -5.98
CA SER A 288 4.29 -4.64 -7.41
C SER A 288 3.19 -3.93 -8.21
N HIS A 289 3.54 -3.38 -9.35
CA HIS A 289 2.56 -2.77 -10.22
C HIS A 289 1.64 -3.83 -10.85
N HIS A 290 0.34 -3.54 -10.95
CA HIS A 290 -0.68 -4.31 -11.65
C HIS A 290 -0.61 -5.81 -11.31
N HIS A 291 -0.52 -6.12 -9.99
CA HIS A 291 -0.48 -7.50 -9.47
C HIS A 291 0.60 -8.39 -10.12
N LEU A 292 1.70 -7.79 -10.57
CA LEU A 292 2.78 -8.44 -11.33
C LEU A 292 2.30 -8.97 -12.69
N SER A 293 1.43 -8.22 -13.39
CA SER A 293 0.99 -8.52 -14.76
C SER A 293 2.14 -8.45 -15.77
N PRO A 294 2.02 -9.11 -16.96
CA PRO A 294 2.97 -8.94 -18.05
C PRO A 294 3.26 -7.47 -18.36
N HIS A 295 4.50 -7.16 -18.73
CA HIS A 295 4.97 -5.80 -19.04
C HIS A 295 5.00 -4.83 -17.86
N THR A 296 5.07 -5.33 -16.63
CA THR A 296 5.28 -4.53 -15.43
C THR A 296 6.66 -4.76 -14.82
N MET A 297 7.02 -3.94 -13.84
CA MET A 297 8.27 -4.09 -13.09
C MET A 297 9.49 -4.12 -14.02
N GLN A 298 9.57 -3.18 -14.96
CA GLN A 298 10.63 -3.13 -15.98
C GLN A 298 12.02 -3.01 -15.32
N ASP A 299 13.03 -3.57 -15.99
CA ASP A 299 14.40 -3.63 -15.45
C ASP A 299 15.02 -2.25 -15.24
N ASP A 300 14.71 -1.28 -16.10
CA ASP A 300 15.18 0.10 -15.98
C ASP A 300 14.60 0.79 -14.73
N MET A 301 13.32 0.60 -14.42
CA MET A 301 12.70 1.04 -13.17
C MET A 301 13.36 0.35 -11.97
N LEU A 302 13.46 -0.98 -12.00
CA LEU A 302 14.03 -1.77 -10.91
C LEU A 302 15.51 -1.47 -10.67
N ALA A 303 16.27 -1.11 -11.71
CA ALA A 303 17.67 -0.72 -11.60
C ALA A 303 17.85 0.59 -10.83
N VAL A 304 16.89 1.51 -10.91
CA VAL A 304 16.88 2.75 -10.14
C VAL A 304 16.38 2.53 -8.72
N LEU A 305 15.18 1.93 -8.58
CA LEU A 305 14.51 1.80 -7.30
C LEU A 305 15.10 0.71 -6.39
N GLN A 306 15.71 -0.31 -6.95
CA GLN A 306 16.36 -1.43 -6.24
C GLN A 306 15.63 -1.84 -4.96
N PRO A 307 14.31 -2.13 -4.99
CA PRO A 307 13.55 -2.45 -3.79
C PRO A 307 14.09 -3.72 -3.11
N ASP A 308 14.23 -3.70 -1.80
CA ASP A 308 14.61 -4.92 -1.05
C ASP A 308 13.40 -5.85 -0.87
N VAL A 309 12.20 -5.27 -0.75
CA VAL A 309 10.93 -5.98 -0.58
C VAL A 309 9.96 -5.59 -1.69
N ILE A 310 9.37 -6.58 -2.34
CA ILE A 310 8.28 -6.42 -3.31
C ILE A 310 7.07 -7.17 -2.76
N VAL A 311 5.97 -6.46 -2.51
CA VAL A 311 4.69 -7.03 -2.07
C VAL A 311 3.75 -7.13 -3.25
N THR A 312 3.23 -8.32 -3.52
CA THR A 312 2.24 -8.56 -4.56
C THR A 312 0.91 -9.00 -3.95
N GLN A 313 -0.11 -8.19 -4.13
CA GLN A 313 -1.49 -8.59 -3.84
C GLN A 313 -2.04 -9.31 -5.06
N SER A 314 -2.24 -10.61 -4.95
CA SER A 314 -2.69 -11.47 -6.04
C SER A 314 -3.95 -12.22 -5.64
N PHE A 315 -4.88 -12.35 -6.57
CA PHE A 315 -6.20 -12.89 -6.32
C PHE A 315 -6.79 -13.65 -7.52
N TYR A 316 -6.12 -13.63 -8.67
CA TYR A 316 -6.55 -14.39 -9.86
C TYR A 316 -5.89 -15.77 -9.93
N ILE A 317 -6.65 -16.75 -10.44
CA ILE A 317 -6.12 -18.05 -10.87
C ILE A 317 -5.70 -17.91 -12.33
N ARG A 318 -4.60 -17.21 -12.57
CA ARG A 318 -4.04 -16.99 -13.90
C ARG A 318 -2.53 -17.00 -13.82
N ASP A 319 -1.90 -17.49 -14.87
CA ASP A 319 -0.44 -17.48 -15.02
C ASP A 319 0.14 -16.12 -15.42
N ILE A 320 -0.73 -15.10 -15.53
CA ILE A 320 -0.35 -13.73 -15.90
C ILE A 320 -0.53 -12.71 -14.78
N GLN A 321 -1.01 -13.12 -13.59
CA GLN A 321 -1.22 -12.26 -12.44
C GLN A 321 -1.17 -13.06 -11.13
N PRO A 322 0.03 -13.35 -10.61
CA PRO A 322 1.35 -12.83 -11.05
C PRO A 322 1.95 -13.60 -12.24
N ASP A 323 2.65 -12.89 -13.12
CA ASP A 323 3.35 -13.45 -14.29
C ASP A 323 4.63 -14.20 -13.87
N GLN A 324 4.71 -15.47 -14.26
CA GLN A 324 5.84 -16.35 -13.92
C GLN A 324 7.16 -15.88 -14.55
N GLY A 325 7.10 -15.31 -15.75
CA GLY A 325 8.27 -14.79 -16.44
C GLY A 325 8.88 -13.60 -15.69
N ILE A 326 8.05 -12.71 -15.12
CA ILE A 326 8.52 -11.59 -14.31
C ILE A 326 9.08 -12.09 -12.98
N ILE A 327 8.40 -13.03 -12.30
CA ILE A 327 8.94 -13.63 -11.06
C ILE A 327 10.31 -14.21 -11.32
N ARG A 328 10.47 -14.98 -12.41
CA ARG A 328 11.75 -15.58 -12.81
C ARG A 328 12.80 -14.52 -13.09
N ARG A 329 12.47 -13.53 -13.92
CA ARG A 329 13.36 -12.42 -14.29
C ARG A 329 13.89 -11.67 -13.05
N ILE A 330 13.00 -11.32 -12.13
CA ILE A 330 13.39 -10.61 -10.89
C ILE A 330 14.24 -11.52 -9.98
N SER A 331 13.83 -12.77 -9.77
CA SER A 331 14.52 -13.68 -8.84
C SER A 331 15.88 -14.19 -9.36
N GLU A 332 16.10 -14.21 -10.68
CA GLU A 332 17.34 -14.66 -11.31
C GLU A 332 18.27 -13.50 -11.70
N SER A 333 17.82 -12.26 -11.62
CA SER A 333 18.60 -11.10 -12.03
C SER A 333 19.80 -10.88 -11.12
N LYS A 334 20.98 -10.92 -11.71
CA LYS A 334 22.25 -10.57 -11.02
C LYS A 334 22.42 -9.05 -10.85
N ILE A 335 21.77 -8.25 -11.72
CA ILE A 335 21.85 -6.78 -11.72
C ILE A 335 20.97 -6.19 -10.64
N LEU A 336 19.78 -6.77 -10.46
CA LEU A 336 18.79 -6.25 -9.53
C LEU A 336 19.07 -6.62 -8.07
N GLY A 337 20.05 -7.49 -7.81
CA GLY A 337 20.39 -8.00 -6.48
C GLY A 337 19.31 -8.92 -5.90
N ALA A 338 19.50 -9.35 -4.66
CA ALA A 338 18.53 -10.21 -3.98
C ALA A 338 17.28 -9.40 -3.63
N LYS A 339 16.13 -9.82 -4.15
CA LYS A 339 14.81 -9.23 -3.87
C LYS A 339 13.97 -10.22 -3.10
N ARG A 340 13.29 -9.73 -2.07
CA ARG A 340 12.32 -10.52 -1.29
C ARG A 340 10.93 -10.26 -1.84
N MET A 341 10.41 -11.22 -2.58
CA MET A 341 9.04 -11.16 -3.11
C MET A 341 8.07 -11.87 -2.17
N TYR A 342 7.06 -11.15 -1.71
CA TYR A 342 5.97 -11.66 -0.88
C TYR A 342 4.67 -11.59 -1.66
N PHE A 343 3.89 -12.65 -1.61
CA PHE A 343 2.61 -12.77 -2.32
C PHE A 343 1.48 -13.04 -1.33
N THR A 344 0.39 -12.28 -1.42
CA THR A 344 -0.80 -12.58 -0.61
C THR A 344 -1.40 -13.94 -0.95
N ASN A 345 -1.34 -14.31 -2.22
CA ASN A 345 -1.75 -15.63 -2.72
C ASN A 345 -0.91 -16.01 -3.95
N ILE A 346 -0.75 -17.31 -4.14
CA ILE A 346 -0.43 -17.93 -5.44
C ILE A 346 -1.32 -19.16 -5.58
N ASP A 347 -1.93 -19.35 -6.73
CA ASP A 347 -2.73 -20.55 -6.96
C ASP A 347 -1.86 -21.81 -6.87
N ARG A 348 -2.39 -22.82 -6.20
CA ARG A 348 -1.65 -24.07 -5.98
C ARG A 348 -1.24 -24.75 -7.27
N SER A 349 -2.06 -24.67 -8.32
CA SER A 349 -1.72 -25.25 -9.61
C SER A 349 -0.45 -24.65 -10.23
N LEU A 350 -0.17 -23.36 -9.95
CA LEU A 350 1.05 -22.67 -10.40
C LEU A 350 2.26 -23.11 -9.56
N THR A 351 2.10 -23.19 -8.25
CA THR A 351 3.20 -23.63 -7.36
C THR A 351 3.56 -25.10 -7.57
N ASP A 352 2.58 -25.95 -7.88
CA ASP A 352 2.80 -27.35 -8.17
C ASP A 352 3.43 -27.54 -9.58
N ALA A 353 3.15 -26.65 -10.54
CA ALA A 353 3.73 -26.69 -11.90
C ALA A 353 5.21 -26.26 -11.92
N ASP A 354 5.61 -25.28 -11.11
CA ASP A 354 7.01 -24.83 -11.01
C ASP A 354 7.41 -24.55 -9.53
N PRO A 355 7.59 -25.62 -8.72
CA PRO A 355 7.93 -25.46 -7.31
C PRO A 355 9.26 -24.75 -7.10
N GLN A 356 10.22 -24.89 -8.03
CA GLN A 356 11.54 -24.28 -7.91
C GLN A 356 11.50 -22.74 -8.07
N LEU A 357 10.61 -22.25 -8.95
CA LEU A 357 10.40 -20.82 -9.13
C LEU A 357 9.84 -20.20 -7.84
N TYR A 358 8.79 -20.80 -7.30
CA TYR A 358 8.09 -20.27 -6.13
C TYR A 358 8.85 -20.49 -4.81
N ALA A 359 9.75 -21.48 -4.73
CA ALA A 359 10.67 -21.63 -3.60
C ALA A 359 11.64 -20.42 -3.44
N ARG A 360 11.78 -19.58 -4.46
CA ARG A 360 12.56 -18.34 -4.40
C ARG A 360 11.78 -17.16 -3.82
N SER A 361 10.46 -17.31 -3.64
CA SER A 361 9.64 -16.30 -2.96
C SER A 361 9.99 -16.23 -1.49
N ALA A 362 10.00 -15.04 -0.92
CA ALA A 362 10.23 -14.84 0.50
C ALA A 362 9.05 -15.33 1.35
N GLY A 363 7.82 -15.23 0.82
CA GLY A 363 6.62 -15.75 1.48
C GLY A 363 5.41 -15.78 0.57
N ILE A 364 4.51 -16.76 0.79
CA ILE A 364 3.27 -16.95 0.03
C ILE A 364 2.12 -17.28 0.98
N GLY A 365 1.00 -16.57 0.80
CA GLY A 365 -0.27 -16.85 1.48
C GLY A 365 -0.43 -16.17 2.81
N GLY A 366 -1.37 -15.23 2.90
CA GLY A 366 -1.73 -14.48 4.10
C GLY A 366 -1.77 -12.97 3.91
N HIS A 367 -2.12 -12.25 4.96
CA HIS A 367 -1.88 -10.81 4.98
C HIS A 367 -0.38 -10.54 5.13
N ILE A 368 0.12 -9.47 4.52
CA ILE A 368 1.54 -9.10 4.61
C ILE A 368 1.64 -7.77 5.34
N VAL A 369 2.49 -7.70 6.36
CA VAL A 369 2.71 -6.47 7.15
C VAL A 369 4.18 -6.10 7.12
N ILE A 370 4.48 -4.89 6.64
CA ILE A 370 5.78 -4.27 6.81
C ILE A 370 5.66 -3.35 8.02
N ARG A 371 6.40 -3.62 9.09
CA ARG A 371 6.49 -2.76 10.27
C ARG A 371 7.84 -2.10 10.34
N VAL A 372 7.84 -0.78 10.25
CA VAL A 372 9.03 0.07 10.34
C VAL A 372 9.18 0.56 11.77
N SER A 373 10.37 0.45 12.32
CA SER A 373 10.67 0.90 13.68
C SER A 373 10.64 2.42 13.79
N PRO A 374 10.44 2.96 15.01
CA PRO A 374 10.51 4.40 15.21
C PRO A 374 11.80 5.02 14.64
N GLY A 375 11.63 6.12 13.88
CA GLY A 375 12.72 6.82 13.21
C GLY A 375 13.15 6.22 11.87
N GLY A 376 12.46 5.16 11.36
CA GLY A 376 12.63 4.70 9.99
C GLY A 376 13.99 4.06 9.68
N LYS A 377 14.69 3.47 10.67
CA LYS A 377 16.04 2.90 10.49
C LYS A 377 16.03 1.39 10.18
N GLU A 378 15.02 0.70 10.64
CA GLU A 378 14.90 -0.76 10.51
C GLU A 378 13.43 -1.13 10.28
N TYR A 379 13.20 -2.25 9.62
CA TYR A 379 11.85 -2.78 9.40
C TYR A 379 11.85 -4.31 9.43
N CYS A 380 10.67 -4.86 9.70
CA CYS A 380 10.40 -6.29 9.62
C CYS A 380 9.24 -6.54 8.66
N VAL A 381 9.19 -7.75 8.08
CA VAL A 381 8.05 -8.22 7.30
C VAL A 381 7.43 -9.42 8.00
N TYR A 382 6.10 -9.37 8.16
CA TYR A 382 5.32 -10.42 8.77
C TYR A 382 4.29 -10.96 7.78
N MET A 383 4.16 -12.28 7.72
CA MET A 383 3.02 -12.94 7.07
C MET A 383 2.03 -13.37 8.15
N LEU A 384 0.78 -12.94 8.02
CA LEU A 384 -0.27 -13.27 9.00
C LEU A 384 -1.25 -14.29 8.42
N ASP A 385 -1.81 -15.10 9.29
CA ASP A 385 -2.88 -16.01 8.91
C ASP A 385 -4.12 -15.23 8.46
N ASP A 386 -4.68 -15.61 7.32
CA ASP A 386 -5.87 -15.03 6.71
C ASP A 386 -7.08 -15.96 6.76
N SER A 387 -6.97 -17.08 7.49
CA SER A 387 -8.05 -18.06 7.62
C SER A 387 -9.01 -17.73 8.75
N ASP A 388 -8.64 -16.81 9.65
CA ASP A 388 -9.44 -16.40 10.80
C ASP A 388 -9.22 -14.91 11.16
N THR A 389 -9.63 -14.51 12.34
CA THR A 389 -9.53 -13.13 12.83
C THR A 389 -8.51 -12.94 13.96
N THR A 390 -7.66 -13.93 14.20
CA THR A 390 -6.61 -13.85 15.23
C THR A 390 -5.36 -13.16 14.70
N TYR A 391 -5.19 -13.16 13.38
CA TYR A 391 -4.04 -12.57 12.66
C TYR A 391 -2.71 -13.05 13.23
N THR A 392 -2.65 -14.38 13.41
CA THR A 392 -1.46 -15.07 13.94
C THR A 392 -0.30 -14.93 12.95
N VAL A 393 0.88 -14.61 13.46
CA VAL A 393 2.12 -14.52 12.66
C VAL A 393 2.52 -15.92 12.20
N LYS A 394 2.50 -16.16 10.90
CA LYS A 394 2.98 -17.39 10.24
C LYS A 394 4.46 -17.34 9.95
N GLN A 395 4.96 -16.14 9.63
CA GLN A 395 6.35 -15.89 9.27
C GLN A 395 6.76 -14.50 9.74
N ALA A 396 8.03 -14.36 10.14
CA ALA A 396 8.62 -13.10 10.58
C ALA A 396 10.05 -13.00 10.03
N ASP A 397 10.29 -12.00 9.18
CA ASP A 397 11.58 -11.75 8.55
C ASP A 397 12.14 -10.39 8.97
N GLY A 398 13.43 -10.32 9.19
CA GLY A 398 14.12 -9.13 9.66
C GLY A 398 14.65 -9.23 11.09
N PRO A 399 15.06 -8.12 11.75
CA PRO A 399 14.99 -6.77 11.19
C PRO A 399 15.96 -6.56 10.02
N PHE A 400 15.48 -5.82 9.02
CA PHE A 400 16.28 -5.32 7.90
C PHE A 400 16.65 -3.87 8.17
N ARG A 401 17.88 -3.47 7.82
CA ARG A 401 18.30 -2.07 7.91
C ARG A 401 17.91 -1.31 6.66
N CYS A 402 17.41 -0.09 6.85
CA CYS A 402 17.17 0.83 5.77
C CYS A 402 18.50 1.39 5.23
N LYS A 403 18.53 1.70 3.94
CA LYS A 403 19.67 2.34 3.29
C LYS A 403 19.69 3.82 3.68
N PRO A 404 20.86 4.38 4.06
CA PRO A 404 20.92 5.81 4.36
C PRO A 404 20.44 6.63 3.18
N GLN A 405 19.52 7.56 3.42
CA GLN A 405 19.09 8.49 2.38
C GLN A 405 20.22 9.45 2.04
N PRO A 406 20.37 9.84 0.75
CA PRO A 406 21.28 10.92 0.37
C PRO A 406 20.92 12.15 1.21
N GLN A 407 21.86 12.69 1.96
CA GLN A 407 21.65 13.96 2.63
C GLN A 407 21.38 14.99 1.53
N ASN A 408 20.25 15.70 1.61
CA ASN A 408 20.04 16.89 0.83
C ASN A 408 21.14 17.88 1.23
N THR A 409 22.23 17.89 0.49
CA THR A 409 23.12 19.04 0.47
C THR A 409 22.28 20.15 -0.15
N GLU A 410 21.72 21.02 0.69
CA GLU A 410 21.15 22.28 0.26
C GLU A 410 22.18 22.92 -0.67
N LYS A 411 21.83 23.04 -1.94
CA LYS A 411 22.55 23.94 -2.84
C LYS A 411 22.22 25.36 -2.38
N HIS A 412 22.97 25.85 -1.41
CA HIS A 412 23.13 27.26 -1.20
C HIS A 412 24.00 27.79 -2.34
N GLU A 413 23.38 28.26 -3.40
CA GLU A 413 23.94 29.24 -4.33
C GLU A 413 22.90 30.33 -4.60
#